data_5cd8d7e26ec0d65526fe8eaa26a0f004
#
_entry.id   5cd8d7e26ec0d65526fe8eaa26a0f004
#
_cell.length_a   1.000
_cell.length_b   1.000
_cell.length_c   1.000
_cell.angle_alpha   90.00
_cell.angle_beta   90.00
_cell.angle_gamma   90.00
#
_symmetry.space_group_name_H-M   'P 1'
#
loop_
_entity.id
_entity.type
_entity.pdbx_description
1 polymer ?
#
loop_
_entity_poly.entity_id
_entity_poly.type
_entity_poly.pdbx_seq_one_letter_code
_entity_poly.pdbx_strand_id
1 'polypeptide(L)'
;LKALAADILWLMPIHPIGEEGRKGTMGSPYAIRDYRAVNPDMGTVDDLCHLVDAIHDRGMKCIIDVVYNHTSPDSVLAKTHPEFFLRDAAGQPTRKVADWWDIVDLDYSNRDLWRYQIDTLKQWAAIVDGFRCDVASAVPVEFWRQARDEVETVRPGCIWLAESVH
;
A
#
# COMPACT_ATOMS: atom_id res chain seq x y z
N LEU A 1 -22.20 -2.60 -11.01
CA LEU A 1 -21.56 -1.34 -10.56
C LEU A 1 -21.88 -0.19 -11.49
N LYS A 2 -21.77 -0.36 -12.83
CA LYS A 2 -22.14 0.70 -13.81
C LYS A 2 -23.59 1.17 -13.62
N ALA A 3 -24.53 0.25 -13.35
CA ALA A 3 -25.92 0.59 -13.05
C ALA A 3 -26.11 1.42 -11.75
N LEU A 4 -25.10 1.47 -10.89
CA LEU A 4 -25.07 2.30 -9.68
C LEU A 4 -24.39 3.66 -9.91
N ALA A 5 -24.09 4.01 -11.19
CA ALA A 5 -23.37 5.22 -11.58
C ALA A 5 -22.01 5.39 -10.86
N ALA A 6 -21.32 4.29 -10.58
CA ALA A 6 -19.96 4.34 -10.03
C ALA A 6 -18.97 4.73 -11.13
N ASP A 7 -18.12 5.72 -10.84
CA ASP A 7 -17.06 6.19 -11.74
C ASP A 7 -15.69 5.58 -11.38
N ILE A 8 -15.49 5.26 -10.11
CA ILE A 8 -14.24 4.71 -9.60
C ILE A 8 -14.53 3.44 -8.79
N LEU A 9 -13.76 2.38 -9.05
CA LEU A 9 -13.70 1.20 -8.22
C LEU A 9 -12.43 1.27 -7.36
N TRP A 10 -12.61 1.30 -6.04
CA TRP A 10 -11.53 1.20 -5.08
C TRP A 10 -11.43 -0.23 -4.57
N LEU A 11 -10.27 -0.84 -4.78
CA LEU A 11 -9.92 -2.14 -4.22
C LEU A 11 -9.19 -1.93 -2.88
N MET A 12 -9.66 -2.61 -1.84
CA MET A 12 -8.92 -2.73 -0.57
C MET A 12 -7.53 -3.34 -0.83
N PRO A 13 -6.61 -3.36 0.15
CA PRO A 13 -5.25 -3.86 -0.11
C PRO A 13 -5.26 -5.22 -0.79
N ILE A 14 -4.58 -5.28 -1.94
CA ILE A 14 -4.51 -6.46 -2.82
C ILE A 14 -3.33 -7.39 -2.52
N HIS A 15 -2.52 -7.03 -1.53
CA HIS A 15 -1.24 -7.64 -1.23
C HIS A 15 -1.37 -8.88 -0.33
N PRO A 16 -0.37 -9.78 -0.33
CA PRO A 16 -0.30 -10.87 0.65
C PRO A 16 -0.34 -10.33 2.07
N ILE A 17 -1.09 -11.03 2.94
CA ILE A 17 -1.29 -10.68 4.34
C ILE A 17 -0.25 -11.39 5.20
N GLY A 18 0.31 -10.69 6.20
CA GLY A 18 1.23 -11.25 7.17
C GLY A 18 0.60 -12.36 8.04
N GLU A 19 1.43 -13.23 8.56
CA GLU A 19 1.02 -14.35 9.42
C GLU A 19 1.37 -14.11 10.88
N GLU A 20 2.48 -13.41 11.15
CA GLU A 20 2.92 -13.10 12.50
C GLU A 20 1.99 -12.07 13.17
N GLY A 21 1.46 -12.41 14.34
CA GLY A 21 0.53 -11.55 15.07
C GLY A 21 -0.86 -11.42 14.43
N ARG A 22 -1.19 -12.29 13.45
CA ARG A 22 -2.42 -12.22 12.64
C ARG A 22 -3.69 -12.08 13.49
N LYS A 23 -4.54 -11.12 13.16
CA LYS A 23 -5.86 -10.93 13.77
C LYS A 23 -6.87 -11.89 13.17
N GLY A 24 -7.42 -12.78 14.00
CA GLY A 24 -8.38 -13.80 13.56
C GLY A 24 -7.78 -14.81 12.56
N THR A 25 -8.61 -15.53 11.85
CA THR A 25 -8.18 -16.58 10.92
C THR A 25 -7.68 -16.04 9.58
N MET A 26 -8.28 -14.94 9.09
CA MET A 26 -7.97 -14.36 7.77
C MET A 26 -6.86 -13.30 7.83
N GLY A 27 -6.62 -12.71 8.99
CA GLY A 27 -5.71 -11.57 9.15
C GLY A 27 -6.31 -10.25 8.68
N SER A 28 -5.57 -9.17 8.89
CA SER A 28 -5.92 -7.85 8.39
C SER A 28 -5.31 -7.63 6.99
N PRO A 29 -6.08 -7.22 5.98
CA PRO A 29 -5.53 -6.86 4.69
C PRO A 29 -4.56 -5.67 4.76
N TYR A 30 -4.58 -4.92 5.86
CA TYR A 30 -3.66 -3.81 6.12
C TYR A 30 -2.33 -4.26 6.77
N ALA A 31 -2.19 -5.52 7.20
CA ALA A 31 -0.91 -6.09 7.61
C ALA A 31 -0.16 -6.66 6.39
N ILE A 32 0.42 -5.77 5.60
CA ILE A 32 1.04 -6.11 4.31
C ILE A 32 2.30 -6.96 4.52
N ARG A 33 2.35 -8.12 3.84
CA ARG A 33 3.54 -8.99 3.81
C ARG A 33 4.50 -8.65 2.66
N ASP A 34 3.95 -8.33 1.48
CA ASP A 34 4.75 -7.98 0.30
C ASP A 34 4.03 -6.89 -0.52
N TYR A 35 4.61 -5.69 -0.56
CA TYR A 35 4.07 -4.55 -1.30
C TYR A 35 4.09 -4.73 -2.83
N ARG A 36 4.88 -5.67 -3.35
CA ARG A 36 5.11 -5.85 -4.79
C ARG A 36 4.44 -7.09 -5.38
N ALA A 37 3.65 -7.78 -4.59
CA ALA A 37 2.90 -8.97 -4.99
C ALA A 37 1.38 -8.78 -4.84
N VAL A 38 0.62 -9.52 -5.63
CA VAL A 38 -0.82 -9.73 -5.44
C VAL A 38 -1.02 -10.92 -4.49
N ASN A 39 -2.00 -10.84 -3.61
CA ASN A 39 -2.37 -11.93 -2.73
C ASN A 39 -2.78 -13.16 -3.56
N PRO A 40 -2.12 -14.32 -3.41
CA PRO A 40 -2.40 -15.50 -4.22
C PRO A 40 -3.85 -16.03 -4.05
N ASP A 41 -4.52 -15.72 -2.93
CA ASP A 41 -5.93 -16.08 -2.74
C ASP A 41 -6.87 -15.21 -3.62
N MET A 42 -6.38 -14.08 -4.14
CA MET A 42 -7.12 -13.17 -5.04
C MET A 42 -6.76 -13.40 -6.52
N GLY A 43 -5.63 -14.03 -6.80
CA GLY A 43 -5.13 -14.28 -8.15
C GLY A 43 -3.70 -13.81 -8.38
N THR A 44 -3.38 -13.50 -9.63
CA THR A 44 -2.07 -13.09 -10.10
C THR A 44 -2.06 -11.61 -10.51
N VAL A 45 -0.90 -11.09 -10.85
CA VAL A 45 -0.79 -9.75 -11.47
C VAL A 45 -1.53 -9.68 -12.81
N ASP A 46 -1.49 -10.76 -13.61
CA ASP A 46 -2.22 -10.84 -14.88
C ASP A 46 -3.74 -10.80 -14.67
N ASP A 47 -4.25 -11.46 -13.62
CA ASP A 47 -5.67 -11.38 -13.24
C ASP A 47 -6.07 -9.96 -12.83
N LEU A 48 -5.19 -9.24 -12.11
CA LEU A 48 -5.40 -7.83 -11.79
C LEU A 48 -5.44 -6.97 -13.06
N CYS A 49 -4.52 -7.17 -14.01
CA CYS A 49 -4.53 -6.46 -15.28
C CYS A 49 -5.85 -6.69 -16.03
N HIS A 50 -6.30 -7.94 -16.16
CA HIS A 50 -7.58 -8.26 -16.79
C HIS A 50 -8.77 -7.62 -16.08
N LEU A 51 -8.75 -7.55 -14.73
CA LEU A 51 -9.78 -6.87 -13.96
C LEU A 51 -9.79 -5.36 -14.27
N VAL A 52 -8.63 -4.72 -14.30
CA VAL A 52 -8.50 -3.28 -14.60
C VAL A 52 -8.99 -2.99 -16.02
N ASP A 53 -8.61 -3.80 -17.02
CA ASP A 53 -9.09 -3.67 -18.38
C ASP A 53 -10.64 -3.78 -18.44
N ALA A 54 -11.21 -4.76 -17.74
CA ALA A 54 -12.68 -4.92 -17.67
C ALA A 54 -13.40 -3.75 -16.96
N ILE A 55 -12.73 -3.05 -16.04
CA ILE A 55 -13.21 -1.82 -15.39
C ILE A 55 -13.18 -0.66 -16.40
N HIS A 56 -12.06 -0.52 -17.13
CA HIS A 56 -11.89 0.51 -18.16
C HIS A 56 -12.88 0.36 -19.31
N ASP A 57 -13.15 -0.85 -19.78
CA ASP A 57 -14.16 -1.15 -20.81
C ASP A 57 -15.57 -0.68 -20.43
N ARG A 58 -15.81 -0.52 -19.14
CA ARG A 58 -17.07 0.00 -18.60
C ARG A 58 -17.05 1.50 -18.33
N GLY A 59 -15.98 2.18 -18.74
CA GLY A 59 -15.78 3.62 -18.55
C GLY A 59 -15.62 4.01 -17.08
N MET A 60 -15.09 3.12 -16.25
CA MET A 60 -14.73 3.37 -14.85
C MET A 60 -13.21 3.43 -14.68
N LYS A 61 -12.77 3.93 -13.53
CA LYS A 61 -11.38 3.94 -13.09
C LYS A 61 -11.17 2.94 -11.96
N CYS A 62 -9.93 2.46 -11.82
CA CYS A 62 -9.53 1.56 -10.75
C CYS A 62 -8.45 2.21 -9.88
N ILE A 63 -8.67 2.26 -8.57
CA ILE A 63 -7.64 2.64 -7.60
C ILE A 63 -7.42 1.52 -6.60
N ILE A 64 -6.21 1.37 -6.10
CA ILE A 64 -5.87 0.41 -5.04
C ILE A 64 -5.50 1.11 -3.75
N ASP A 65 -5.66 0.39 -2.64
CA ASP A 65 -5.21 0.85 -1.33
C ASP A 65 -3.70 0.66 -1.17
N VAL A 66 -3.00 1.69 -0.70
CA VAL A 66 -1.57 1.62 -0.35
C VAL A 66 -1.37 1.94 1.12
N VAL A 67 -0.73 1.00 1.83
CA VAL A 67 -0.56 1.01 3.29
C VAL A 67 0.92 1.29 3.58
N TYR A 68 1.30 2.57 3.59
CA TYR A 68 2.71 2.97 3.63
C TYR A 68 3.20 3.45 5.00
N ASN A 69 2.31 3.53 6.01
CA ASN A 69 2.75 3.80 7.38
C ASN A 69 3.38 2.58 8.05
N HIS A 70 2.94 1.37 7.70
CA HIS A 70 3.31 0.14 8.40
C HIS A 70 3.24 -1.08 7.49
N THR A 71 3.75 -2.21 7.97
CA THR A 71 3.71 -3.51 7.31
C THR A 71 3.62 -4.63 8.36
N SER A 72 3.40 -5.88 7.95
CA SER A 72 3.43 -7.00 8.89
C SER A 72 4.84 -7.25 9.44
N PRO A 73 5.00 -7.81 10.65
CA PRO A 73 6.31 -8.11 11.23
C PRO A 73 7.13 -9.13 10.41
N ASP A 74 6.45 -10.05 9.72
CA ASP A 74 7.06 -11.08 8.87
C ASP A 74 7.16 -10.68 7.39
N SER A 75 7.04 -9.39 7.10
CA SER A 75 7.08 -8.87 5.73
C SER A 75 8.40 -9.15 5.00
N VAL A 76 8.35 -9.08 3.67
CA VAL A 76 9.55 -9.11 2.83
C VAL A 76 10.52 -8.01 3.25
N LEU A 77 10.01 -6.79 3.52
CA LEU A 77 10.85 -5.68 4.01
C LEU A 77 11.54 -5.98 5.33
N ALA A 78 10.85 -6.62 6.29
CA ALA A 78 11.46 -6.96 7.58
C ALA A 78 12.70 -7.86 7.43
N LYS A 79 12.74 -8.68 6.36
CA LYS A 79 13.85 -9.59 6.06
C LYS A 79 14.92 -8.95 5.21
N THR A 80 14.56 -8.09 4.26
CA THR A 80 15.48 -7.53 3.27
C THR A 80 16.02 -6.16 3.64
N HIS A 81 15.25 -5.38 4.41
CA HIS A 81 15.54 -4.00 4.80
C HIS A 81 15.15 -3.73 6.26
N PRO A 82 15.74 -4.44 7.23
CA PRO A 82 15.41 -4.25 8.65
C PRO A 82 15.70 -2.85 9.18
N GLU A 83 16.49 -2.05 8.45
CA GLU A 83 16.79 -0.65 8.74
C GLU A 83 15.65 0.31 8.39
N PHE A 84 14.59 -0.16 7.72
CA PHE A 84 13.43 0.66 7.34
C PHE A 84 12.38 0.80 8.44
N PHE A 85 12.59 0.16 9.59
CA PHE A 85 11.58 0.07 10.64
C PHE A 85 11.85 1.00 11.81
N LEU A 86 10.78 1.61 12.33
CA LEU A 86 10.82 2.31 13.60
C LEU A 86 11.24 1.35 14.71
N ARG A 87 12.16 1.80 15.59
CA ARG A 87 12.70 0.96 16.67
C ARG A 87 12.40 1.56 18.03
N ASP A 88 12.17 0.68 19.00
CA ASP A 88 12.06 1.04 20.41
C ASP A 88 13.45 1.26 21.06
N ALA A 89 13.44 1.56 22.36
CA ALA A 89 14.67 1.78 23.14
C ALA A 89 15.57 0.53 23.25
N ALA A 90 15.03 -0.67 23.01
CA ALA A 90 15.76 -1.93 22.98
C ALA A 90 16.26 -2.28 21.56
N GLY A 91 15.99 -1.41 20.57
CA GLY A 91 16.37 -1.60 19.18
C GLY A 91 15.48 -2.59 18.41
N GLN A 92 14.31 -2.97 18.96
CA GLN A 92 13.36 -3.86 18.29
C GLN A 92 12.39 -3.08 17.41
N PRO A 93 11.97 -3.63 16.26
CA PRO A 93 10.90 -3.04 15.46
C PRO A 93 9.66 -2.80 16.32
N THR A 94 9.06 -1.61 16.17
CA THR A 94 7.94 -1.18 17.03
C THR A 94 6.84 -0.50 16.24
N ARG A 95 5.78 -0.09 16.93
CA ARG A 95 4.61 0.61 16.38
C ARG A 95 4.15 1.72 17.33
N LYS A 96 3.55 2.76 16.77
CA LYS A 96 3.03 3.91 17.54
C LYS A 96 1.68 3.60 18.19
N VAL A 97 0.85 2.77 17.53
CA VAL A 97 -0.48 2.40 18.01
C VAL A 97 -0.42 0.99 18.60
N ALA A 98 -0.52 0.88 19.92
CA ALA A 98 -0.36 -0.40 20.64
C ALA A 98 -1.35 -1.49 20.19
N ASP A 99 -2.60 -1.09 19.89
CA ASP A 99 -3.68 -2.01 19.48
C ASP A 99 -3.51 -2.60 18.07
N TRP A 100 -2.53 -2.10 17.32
CA TRP A 100 -2.19 -2.63 15.99
C TRP A 100 -1.07 -3.67 16.09
N TRP A 101 -1.24 -4.71 16.92
CA TRP A 101 -0.19 -5.68 17.25
C TRP A 101 0.25 -6.57 16.06
N ASP A 102 -0.51 -6.59 14.98
CA ASP A 102 -0.25 -7.33 13.75
C ASP A 102 0.62 -6.56 12.74
N ILE A 103 1.13 -5.37 13.13
CA ILE A 103 1.97 -4.53 12.26
C ILE A 103 3.20 -3.99 13.01
N VAL A 104 4.16 -3.49 12.22
CA VAL A 104 5.30 -2.66 12.65
C VAL A 104 5.39 -1.42 11.77
N ASP A 105 5.70 -0.27 12.37
CA ASP A 105 5.76 1.00 11.66
C ASP A 105 7.06 1.16 10.88
N LEU A 106 6.97 1.85 9.75
CA LEU A 106 8.10 2.23 8.92
C LEU A 106 8.71 3.55 9.39
N ASP A 107 10.04 3.66 9.26
CA ASP A 107 10.81 4.84 9.64
C ASP A 107 11.13 5.73 8.43
N TYR A 108 10.31 6.74 8.23
CA TYR A 108 10.48 7.72 7.14
C TYR A 108 11.64 8.70 7.35
N SER A 109 12.43 8.61 8.42
CA SER A 109 13.72 9.29 8.50
C SER A 109 14.75 8.68 7.53
N ASN A 110 14.57 7.39 7.17
CA ASN A 110 15.38 6.69 6.19
C ASN A 110 14.92 7.02 4.75
N ARG A 111 15.79 7.66 3.96
CA ARG A 111 15.48 8.08 2.59
C ARG A 111 15.51 6.93 1.57
N ASP A 112 16.15 5.81 1.87
CA ASP A 112 16.13 4.64 1.00
C ASP A 112 14.77 3.92 1.05
N LEU A 113 14.05 3.99 2.19
CA LEU A 113 12.64 3.61 2.28
C LEU A 113 11.77 4.41 1.28
N TRP A 114 12.02 5.73 1.16
CA TRP A 114 11.26 6.57 0.22
C TRP A 114 11.42 6.06 -1.22
N ARG A 115 12.66 5.78 -1.62
CA ARG A 115 12.95 5.25 -2.95
C ARG A 115 12.24 3.93 -3.19
N TYR A 116 12.33 3.00 -2.23
CA TYR A 116 11.65 1.71 -2.33
C TYR A 116 10.13 1.85 -2.52
N GLN A 117 9.49 2.71 -1.72
CA GLN A 117 8.04 2.91 -1.78
C GLN A 117 7.60 3.65 -3.05
N ILE A 118 8.37 4.63 -3.51
CA ILE A 118 8.09 5.34 -4.77
C ILE A 118 8.23 4.39 -5.97
N ASP A 119 9.26 3.55 -6.01
CA ASP A 119 9.41 2.54 -7.07
C ASP A 119 8.23 1.54 -7.05
N THR A 120 7.74 1.19 -5.86
CA THR A 120 6.56 0.35 -5.70
C THR A 120 5.28 1.04 -6.21
N LEU A 121 5.09 2.33 -5.92
CA LEU A 121 3.98 3.12 -6.49
C LEU A 121 4.06 3.17 -8.02
N LYS A 122 5.25 3.39 -8.58
CA LYS A 122 5.45 3.42 -10.04
C LYS A 122 5.12 2.07 -10.69
N GLN A 123 5.47 0.96 -10.04
CA GLN A 123 5.10 -0.39 -10.50
C GLN A 123 3.58 -0.53 -10.62
N TRP A 124 2.83 -0.16 -9.58
CA TRP A 124 1.38 -0.27 -9.59
C TRP A 124 0.69 0.79 -10.45
N ALA A 125 1.24 2.01 -10.53
CA ALA A 125 0.74 3.06 -11.42
C ALA A 125 0.77 2.68 -12.90
N ALA A 126 1.63 1.74 -13.30
CA ALA A 126 1.61 1.20 -14.65
C ALA A 126 0.33 0.39 -14.96
N ILE A 127 -0.36 -0.10 -13.91
CA ILE A 127 -1.55 -0.97 -14.03
C ILE A 127 -2.83 -0.20 -13.68
N VAL A 128 -2.87 0.47 -12.50
CA VAL A 128 -4.08 1.12 -11.97
C VAL A 128 -4.10 2.62 -12.24
N ASP A 129 -5.26 3.27 -12.05
CA ASP A 129 -5.44 4.71 -12.28
C ASP A 129 -5.09 5.57 -11.07
N GLY A 130 -4.84 4.97 -9.91
CA GLY A 130 -4.48 5.74 -8.71
C GLY A 130 -4.48 4.94 -7.42
N PHE A 131 -4.40 5.69 -6.32
CA PHE A 131 -4.17 5.15 -4.98
C PHE A 131 -5.10 5.79 -3.95
N ARG A 132 -5.64 4.96 -3.06
CA ARG A 132 -6.13 5.41 -1.76
C ARG A 132 -5.01 5.17 -0.76
N CYS A 133 -4.58 6.22 -0.08
CA CYS A 133 -3.45 6.19 0.83
C CYS A 133 -3.96 6.02 2.26
N ASP A 134 -3.73 4.83 2.83
CA ASP A 134 -4.10 4.47 4.18
C ASP A 134 -3.33 5.31 5.21
N VAL A 135 -4.05 5.82 6.23
CA VAL A 135 -3.52 6.72 7.28
C VAL A 135 -2.47 7.72 6.75
N ALA A 136 -2.77 8.38 5.65
CA ALA A 136 -1.84 9.22 4.91
C ALA A 136 -1.18 10.32 5.75
N SER A 137 -1.87 10.79 6.79
CA SER A 137 -1.37 11.80 7.74
C SER A 137 -0.23 11.27 8.64
N ALA A 138 -0.05 9.95 8.76
CA ALA A 138 1.03 9.33 9.52
C ALA A 138 2.35 9.24 8.72
N VAL A 139 2.30 9.46 7.41
CA VAL A 139 3.44 9.48 6.49
C VAL A 139 3.80 10.94 6.16
N PRO A 140 5.09 11.34 6.11
CA PRO A 140 5.49 12.71 5.86
C PRO A 140 4.91 13.28 4.55
N VAL A 141 4.41 14.51 4.59
CA VAL A 141 3.82 15.18 3.41
C VAL A 141 4.85 15.36 2.29
N GLU A 142 6.13 15.52 2.65
CA GLU A 142 7.23 15.64 1.70
C GLU A 142 7.43 14.35 0.89
N PHE A 143 7.24 13.18 1.53
CA PHE A 143 7.22 11.90 0.82
C PHE A 143 6.10 11.86 -0.22
N TRP A 144 4.87 12.25 0.17
CA TRP A 144 3.73 12.25 -0.76
C TRP A 144 3.91 13.22 -1.92
N ARG A 145 4.54 14.40 -1.68
CA ARG A 145 4.87 15.35 -2.75
C ARG A 145 5.83 14.72 -3.76
N GLN A 146 6.96 14.19 -3.28
CA GLN A 146 7.94 13.53 -4.14
C GLN A 146 7.33 12.32 -4.87
N ALA A 147 6.56 11.49 -4.16
CA ALA A 147 5.90 10.32 -4.75
C ALA A 147 4.95 10.72 -5.89
N ARG A 148 4.15 11.77 -5.71
CA ARG A 148 3.25 12.28 -6.75
C ARG A 148 4.00 12.78 -7.97
N ASP A 149 5.06 13.56 -7.77
CA ASP A 149 5.86 14.11 -8.88
C ASP A 149 6.49 12.97 -9.70
N GLU A 150 7.00 11.93 -9.03
CA GLU A 150 7.63 10.80 -9.73
C GLU A 150 6.60 9.86 -10.38
N VAL A 151 5.46 9.59 -9.73
CA VAL A 151 4.39 8.76 -10.30
C VAL A 151 3.75 9.43 -11.51
N GLU A 152 3.65 10.76 -11.55
CA GLU A 152 3.14 11.51 -12.69
C GLU A 152 3.92 11.20 -13.99
N THR A 153 5.19 10.82 -13.88
CA THR A 153 6.00 10.41 -15.06
C THR A 153 5.59 9.06 -15.65
N VAL A 154 4.94 8.21 -14.87
CA VAL A 154 4.46 6.88 -15.28
C VAL A 154 2.96 6.91 -15.61
N ARG A 155 2.17 7.60 -14.77
CA ARG A 155 0.72 7.74 -14.90
C ARG A 155 0.33 9.20 -14.79
N PRO A 156 0.36 9.97 -15.90
CA PRO A 156 -0.17 11.33 -15.93
C PRO A 156 -1.65 11.38 -15.49
N GLY A 157 -1.97 12.29 -14.58
CA GLY A 157 -3.32 12.39 -14.02
C GLY A 157 -3.69 11.30 -13.02
N CYS A 158 -2.70 10.67 -12.38
CA CYS A 158 -2.91 9.66 -11.33
C CYS A 158 -3.85 10.19 -10.23
N ILE A 159 -4.82 9.37 -9.83
CA ILE A 159 -5.81 9.71 -8.79
C ILE A 159 -5.19 9.44 -7.41
N TRP A 160 -5.32 10.40 -6.49
CA TRP A 160 -4.86 10.28 -5.12
C TRP A 160 -5.99 10.59 -4.13
N LEU A 161 -6.32 9.61 -3.29
CA LEU A 161 -7.31 9.72 -2.23
C LEU A 161 -6.60 9.48 -0.89
N ALA A 162 -6.44 10.54 -0.10
CA ALA A 162 -5.81 10.43 1.23
C ALA A 162 -6.86 10.11 2.29
N GLU A 163 -6.62 9.05 3.09
CA GLU A 163 -7.30 8.91 4.37
C GLU A 163 -6.59 9.78 5.39
N SER A 164 -7.32 10.73 5.96
CA SER A 164 -6.83 11.57 7.06
C SER A 164 -7.58 11.22 8.34
N VAL A 165 -6.84 10.83 9.36
CA VAL A 165 -7.33 10.69 10.73
C VAL A 165 -6.89 11.93 11.51
N HIS A 166 -7.83 12.58 12.18
CA HIS A 166 -7.61 13.76 13.00
C HIS A 166 -7.36 13.36 14.44
#